data_3946f7d00657876d823e10c2ab7e09b8
#
_entry.id   3946f7d00657876d823e10c2ab7e09b8
#
_cell.length_a   1.000
_cell.length_b   1.000
_cell.length_c   1.000
_cell.angle_alpha   90.00
_cell.angle_beta   90.00
_cell.angle_gamma   90.00
#
_symmetry.space_group_name_H-M   'P 1'
#
loop_
_entity.id
_entity.type
_entity.pdbx_description
1 polymer ?
#
loop_
_entity_poly.entity_id
_entity_poly.type
_entity_poly.pdbx_seq_one_letter_code
_entity_poly.pdbx_strand_id
1 'polypeptide(L)'
;MNPEFETAAIAIYTGQLEGLASELTANPGLVTRRSTCGHPTLLQLVACDHVDIVDPVGAARVLVDHGAETWPEVVAAAGCNSTAVLQFLIDSGADYDKKDTWAPLEEALYWASQDTLELLVEQKAAIRSLAAAAGLGDLEELEGFLDGDPIDNDAGPIRSPFPDTVPDELANDPSAIVDHAFVMAVNSGQLAAAKRLHVAGARVNNRPPGYHWNGTALHAACWRGNSTLVSWLMSIGADPTIRDGLANADAAGWANHHGHPELMPLLEN
;
A
#
# COMPACT_ATOMS: atom_id res chain seq x y z
N MET A 1 12.35 19.49 5.11
CA MET A 1 11.24 19.95 5.99
C MET A 1 11.26 21.45 6.05
N ASN A 2 10.11 22.10 6.14
CA ASN A 2 10.07 23.57 6.28
C ASN A 2 10.64 23.97 7.64
N PRO A 3 11.37 25.12 7.76
CA PRO A 3 12.04 25.52 9.00
C PRO A 3 11.13 25.59 10.23
N GLU A 4 9.86 25.92 10.04
CA GLU A 4 8.85 26.01 11.12
C GLU A 4 8.56 24.70 11.83
N PHE A 5 8.85 23.54 11.20
CA PHE A 5 8.68 22.21 11.78
C PHE A 5 9.93 21.68 12.46
N GLU A 6 11.08 22.34 12.29
CA GLU A 6 12.39 21.80 12.68
C GLU A 6 12.46 21.48 14.18
N THR A 7 12.01 22.38 15.04
CA THR A 7 12.02 22.17 16.50
C THR A 7 11.12 20.98 16.90
N ALA A 8 9.91 20.91 16.35
CA ALA A 8 8.99 19.83 16.65
C ALA A 8 9.52 18.47 16.13
N ALA A 9 10.09 18.46 14.92
CA ALA A 9 10.66 17.26 14.33
C ALA A 9 11.87 16.75 15.16
N ILE A 10 12.79 17.63 15.58
CA ILE A 10 13.91 17.25 16.46
C ILE A 10 13.37 16.64 17.75
N ALA A 11 12.35 17.25 18.38
CA ALA A 11 11.74 16.75 19.59
C ALA A 11 11.12 15.35 19.38
N ILE A 12 10.46 15.11 18.22
CA ILE A 12 9.91 13.81 17.83
C ILE A 12 11.04 12.77 17.73
N TYR A 13 12.05 13.01 16.89
CA TYR A 13 13.14 12.03 16.69
C TYR A 13 13.92 11.71 17.98
N THR A 14 14.08 12.70 18.85
CA THR A 14 14.88 12.55 20.09
C THR A 14 14.05 12.12 21.29
N GLY A 15 12.73 11.93 21.15
CA GLY A 15 11.83 11.54 22.24
C GLY A 15 11.62 12.61 23.32
N GLN A 16 11.83 13.89 22.97
CA GLN A 16 11.63 15.02 23.90
C GLN A 16 10.15 15.42 23.94
N LEU A 17 9.30 14.53 24.49
CA LEU A 17 7.83 14.67 24.43
C LEU A 17 7.32 15.94 25.14
N GLU A 18 7.91 16.35 26.27
CA GLU A 18 7.56 17.60 26.95
C GLU A 18 7.94 18.84 26.10
N GLY A 19 9.07 18.76 25.38
CA GLY A 19 9.50 19.78 24.43
C GLY A 19 8.54 19.89 23.26
N LEU A 20 8.11 18.75 22.71
CA LEU A 20 7.11 18.67 21.66
C LEU A 20 5.78 19.30 22.10
N ALA A 21 5.26 18.92 23.28
CA ALA A 21 4.02 19.47 23.82
C ALA A 21 4.11 21.00 24.05
N SER A 22 5.25 21.47 24.52
CA SER A 22 5.50 22.91 24.72
C SER A 22 5.50 23.67 23.39
N GLU A 23 6.15 23.12 22.36
CA GLU A 23 6.20 23.71 21.02
C GLU A 23 4.80 23.77 20.40
N LEU A 24 4.01 22.68 20.49
CA LEU A 24 2.63 22.64 19.96
C LEU A 24 1.69 23.58 20.72
N THR A 25 1.92 23.76 22.03
CA THR A 25 1.15 24.75 22.83
C THR A 25 1.47 26.18 22.40
N ALA A 26 2.75 26.48 22.11
CA ALA A 26 3.16 27.79 21.64
C ALA A 26 2.72 28.05 20.18
N ASN A 27 2.69 27.03 19.37
CA ASN A 27 2.40 27.08 17.94
C ASN A 27 1.31 26.05 17.54
N PRO A 28 0.04 26.22 17.97
CA PRO A 28 -1.00 25.20 17.75
C PRO A 28 -1.27 24.84 16.29
N GLY A 29 -1.00 25.78 15.37
CA GLY A 29 -1.16 25.55 13.94
C GLY A 29 -0.20 24.52 13.35
N LEU A 30 0.88 24.14 14.03
CA LEU A 30 1.83 23.15 13.53
C LEU A 30 1.23 21.76 13.45
N VAL A 31 0.27 21.44 14.33
CA VAL A 31 -0.31 20.09 14.43
C VAL A 31 -1.11 19.71 13.19
N THR A 32 -1.76 20.68 12.54
CA THR A 32 -2.58 20.46 11.33
C THR A 32 -1.94 21.02 10.06
N ARG A 33 -0.85 21.78 10.19
CA ARG A 33 -0.16 22.37 9.05
C ARG A 33 0.55 21.29 8.21
N ARG A 34 0.51 21.49 6.90
CA ARG A 34 1.19 20.61 5.95
C ARG A 34 2.51 21.21 5.49
N SER A 35 3.56 20.43 5.61
CA SER A 35 4.89 20.73 5.05
C SER A 35 4.91 20.42 3.54
N THR A 36 5.92 20.94 2.85
CA THR A 36 6.21 20.61 1.44
C THR A 36 7.14 19.40 1.27
N CYS A 37 7.47 18.70 2.37
CA CYS A 37 8.29 17.48 2.31
C CYS A 37 7.43 16.22 2.04
N GLY A 38 8.08 15.07 1.90
CA GLY A 38 7.43 13.78 1.66
C GLY A 38 6.46 13.34 2.78
N HIS A 39 6.67 13.85 4.02
CA HIS A 39 5.76 13.64 5.15
C HIS A 39 5.10 14.97 5.51
N PRO A 40 3.92 15.25 4.93
CA PRO A 40 3.34 16.60 5.01
C PRO A 40 2.87 17.00 6.40
N THR A 41 2.53 16.07 7.31
CA THR A 41 2.16 16.38 8.69
C THR A 41 3.17 15.81 9.68
N LEU A 42 3.20 16.34 10.93
CA LEU A 42 4.05 15.77 11.98
C LEU A 42 3.62 14.35 12.38
N LEU A 43 2.32 14.06 12.34
CA LEU A 43 1.84 12.71 12.65
C LEU A 43 2.17 11.72 11.53
N GLN A 44 2.15 12.15 10.27
CA GLN A 44 2.62 11.32 9.16
C GLN A 44 4.13 11.06 9.24
N LEU A 45 4.93 12.06 9.65
CA LEU A 45 6.35 11.86 9.94
C LEU A 45 6.53 10.72 10.97
N VAL A 46 5.78 10.76 12.08
CA VAL A 46 5.85 9.71 13.11
C VAL A 46 5.45 8.35 12.55
N ALA A 47 4.41 8.30 11.72
CA ALA A 47 3.94 7.05 11.12
C ALA A 47 4.96 6.42 10.18
N CYS A 48 5.65 7.24 9.35
CA CYS A 48 6.56 6.73 8.31
C CYS A 48 8.00 6.53 8.80
N ASP A 49 8.50 7.41 9.66
CA ASP A 49 9.89 7.35 10.16
C ASP A 49 10.01 6.67 11.53
N HIS A 50 8.99 5.92 11.93
CA HIS A 50 8.85 5.33 13.27
C HIS A 50 10.09 4.55 13.76
N VAL A 51 10.84 3.95 12.84
CA VAL A 51 12.06 3.17 13.17
C VAL A 51 13.22 4.04 13.67
N ASP A 52 13.24 5.32 13.29
CA ASP A 52 14.28 6.28 13.65
C ASP A 52 13.87 7.16 14.86
N ILE A 53 12.64 6.99 15.36
CA ILE A 53 12.06 7.79 16.44
C ILE A 53 12.20 7.04 17.77
N VAL A 54 12.70 7.71 18.81
CA VAL A 54 12.96 7.11 20.12
C VAL A 54 11.67 6.59 20.79
N ASP A 55 10.58 7.36 20.72
CA ASP A 55 9.26 6.98 21.24
C ASP A 55 8.15 7.41 20.25
N PRO A 56 7.92 6.62 19.18
CA PRO A 56 6.95 6.99 18.17
C PRO A 56 5.50 7.02 18.69
N VAL A 57 5.14 6.11 19.62
CA VAL A 57 3.78 6.08 20.20
C VAL A 57 3.57 7.27 21.14
N GLY A 58 4.57 7.63 21.95
CA GLY A 58 4.53 8.82 22.79
C GLY A 58 4.40 10.10 21.96
N ALA A 59 5.17 10.22 20.87
CA ALA A 59 5.08 11.35 19.95
C ALA A 59 3.70 11.42 19.27
N ALA A 60 3.18 10.29 18.78
CA ALA A 60 1.83 10.22 18.20
C ALA A 60 0.76 10.66 19.21
N ARG A 61 0.86 10.21 20.46
CA ARG A 61 -0.05 10.60 21.55
C ARG A 61 -0.04 12.12 21.77
N VAL A 62 1.14 12.72 21.89
CA VAL A 62 1.24 14.18 22.07
C VAL A 62 0.60 14.93 20.90
N LEU A 63 0.80 14.47 19.68
CA LEU A 63 0.22 15.09 18.48
C LEU A 63 -1.30 14.96 18.47
N VAL A 64 -1.85 13.77 18.76
CA VAL A 64 -3.29 13.52 18.81
C VAL A 64 -3.96 14.31 19.94
N ASP A 65 -3.35 14.37 21.12
CA ASP A 65 -3.84 15.17 22.26
C ASP A 65 -3.88 16.68 21.97
N HIS A 66 -3.03 17.16 21.02
CA HIS A 66 -3.03 18.54 20.52
C HIS A 66 -3.92 18.73 19.26
N GLY A 67 -4.67 17.72 18.86
CA GLY A 67 -5.67 17.83 17.79
C GLY A 67 -5.15 17.46 16.39
N ALA A 68 -4.12 16.62 16.28
CA ALA A 68 -3.75 16.05 15.00
C ALA A 68 -4.90 15.20 14.45
N GLU A 69 -5.18 15.35 13.16
CA GLU A 69 -6.11 14.49 12.46
C GLU A 69 -5.50 13.09 12.32
N THR A 70 -6.29 12.06 12.61
CA THR A 70 -5.82 10.66 12.53
C THR A 70 -6.01 10.05 11.14
N TRP A 71 -6.82 10.67 10.32
CA TRP A 71 -6.96 10.37 8.91
C TRP A 71 -6.29 11.48 8.07
N PRO A 72 -5.41 11.19 7.09
CA PRO A 72 -5.06 9.88 6.53
C PRO A 72 -3.85 9.16 7.18
N GLU A 73 -3.41 9.59 8.35
CA GLU A 73 -2.19 9.08 8.99
C GLU A 73 -2.29 7.59 9.40
N VAL A 74 -3.50 7.10 9.67
CA VAL A 74 -3.77 5.65 9.87
C VAL A 74 -3.43 4.85 8.61
N VAL A 75 -3.64 5.41 7.42
CA VAL A 75 -3.25 4.80 6.13
C VAL A 75 -1.72 4.79 6.01
N ALA A 76 -1.07 5.92 6.28
CA ALA A 76 0.39 6.02 6.24
C ALA A 76 1.07 5.03 7.21
N ALA A 77 0.55 4.89 8.43
CA ALA A 77 1.07 3.93 9.40
C ALA A 77 0.94 2.47 8.90
N ALA A 78 -0.15 2.15 8.20
CA ALA A 78 -0.36 0.84 7.60
C ALA A 78 0.68 0.55 6.50
N GLY A 79 0.88 1.50 5.58
CA GLY A 79 1.83 1.35 4.47
C GLY A 79 3.29 1.32 4.91
N CYS A 80 3.64 2.08 5.95
CA CYS A 80 5.01 2.12 6.49
C CYS A 80 5.32 1.00 7.49
N ASN A 81 4.44 0.02 7.65
CA ASN A 81 4.58 -1.11 8.59
C ASN A 81 4.78 -0.67 10.05
N SER A 82 4.17 0.46 10.44
CA SER A 82 4.30 1.07 11.76
C SER A 82 3.25 0.52 12.73
N THR A 83 3.35 -0.75 13.11
CA THR A 83 2.32 -1.49 13.85
C THR A 83 1.94 -0.82 15.16
N ALA A 84 2.92 -0.36 15.95
CA ALA A 84 2.66 0.26 17.24
C ALA A 84 1.91 1.61 17.11
N VAL A 85 2.26 2.41 16.10
CA VAL A 85 1.57 3.68 15.82
C VAL A 85 0.18 3.41 15.26
N LEU A 86 0.04 2.44 14.35
CA LEU A 86 -1.25 2.04 13.78
C LEU A 86 -2.20 1.57 14.89
N GLN A 87 -1.74 0.68 15.79
CA GLN A 87 -2.54 0.22 16.93
C GLN A 87 -2.98 1.38 17.81
N PHE A 88 -2.04 2.29 18.16
CA PHE A 88 -2.36 3.48 18.95
C PHE A 88 -3.43 4.36 18.27
N LEU A 89 -3.34 4.58 16.96
CA LEU A 89 -4.33 5.37 16.22
C LEU A 89 -5.70 4.71 16.23
N ILE A 90 -5.78 3.39 16.04
CA ILE A 90 -7.02 2.59 16.13
C ILE A 90 -7.62 2.71 17.53
N ASP A 91 -6.82 2.51 18.60
CA ASP A 91 -7.27 2.63 19.99
C ASP A 91 -7.72 4.05 20.35
N SER A 92 -7.21 5.05 19.65
CA SER A 92 -7.61 6.45 19.78
C SER A 92 -8.88 6.80 18.98
N GLY A 93 -9.50 5.82 18.32
CA GLY A 93 -10.75 5.97 17.58
C GLY A 93 -10.57 6.43 16.12
N ALA A 94 -9.40 6.26 15.54
CA ALA A 94 -9.21 6.49 14.11
C ALA A 94 -10.11 5.53 13.29
N ASP A 95 -10.78 6.07 12.28
CA ASP A 95 -11.57 5.26 11.35
C ASP A 95 -10.64 4.58 10.34
N TYR A 96 -10.20 3.37 10.67
CA TYR A 96 -9.33 2.56 9.79
C TYR A 96 -10.12 1.81 8.71
N ASP A 97 -11.43 1.96 8.66
CA ASP A 97 -12.32 1.24 7.74
C ASP A 97 -13.24 2.18 6.96
N LYS A 98 -12.78 3.40 6.71
CA LYS A 98 -13.51 4.46 6.03
C LYS A 98 -13.89 4.04 4.61
N LYS A 99 -15.20 4.16 4.30
CA LYS A 99 -15.76 3.81 2.99
C LYS A 99 -15.33 4.80 1.91
N ASP A 100 -15.33 4.32 0.66
CA ASP A 100 -15.11 5.10 -0.55
C ASP A 100 -13.77 5.84 -0.60
N THR A 101 -12.80 5.34 0.16
CA THR A 101 -11.43 5.85 0.18
C THR A 101 -10.43 4.70 0.00
N TRP A 102 -9.19 5.05 -0.28
CA TRP A 102 -8.07 4.11 -0.16
C TRP A 102 -7.90 3.73 1.31
N ALA A 103 -8.07 2.43 1.62
CA ALA A 103 -8.13 1.95 3.00
C ALA A 103 -6.74 1.54 3.52
N PRO A 104 -6.50 1.56 4.85
CA PRO A 104 -5.27 1.04 5.46
C PRO A 104 -4.94 -0.40 5.06
N LEU A 105 -5.97 -1.26 4.91
CA LEU A 105 -5.78 -2.64 4.46
C LEU A 105 -5.18 -2.72 3.05
N GLU A 106 -5.71 -1.93 2.12
CA GLU A 106 -5.21 -1.86 0.74
C GLU A 106 -3.80 -1.26 0.69
N GLU A 107 -3.50 -0.27 1.54
CA GLU A 107 -2.17 0.33 1.67
C GLU A 107 -1.14 -0.68 2.16
N ALA A 108 -1.46 -1.45 3.21
CA ALA A 108 -0.59 -2.50 3.72
C ALA A 108 -0.31 -3.59 2.66
N LEU A 109 -1.33 -4.00 1.90
CA LEU A 109 -1.19 -4.94 0.78
C LEU A 109 -0.32 -4.38 -0.35
N TYR A 110 -0.51 -3.12 -0.71
CA TYR A 110 0.23 -2.45 -1.78
C TYR A 110 1.73 -2.42 -1.49
N TRP A 111 2.11 -2.05 -0.27
CA TRP A 111 3.50 -1.96 0.17
C TRP A 111 4.06 -3.29 0.70
N ALA A 112 3.21 -4.33 0.86
CA ALA A 112 3.52 -5.59 1.52
C ALA A 112 4.01 -5.43 2.97
N SER A 113 3.34 -4.55 3.72
CA SER A 113 3.60 -4.23 5.11
C SER A 113 2.98 -5.30 6.00
N GLN A 114 3.72 -6.40 6.22
CA GLN A 114 3.18 -7.64 6.77
C GLN A 114 2.63 -7.49 8.19
N ASP A 115 3.36 -6.81 9.10
CA ASP A 115 2.95 -6.73 10.51
C ASP A 115 1.68 -5.88 10.68
N THR A 116 1.55 -4.79 9.91
CA THR A 116 0.33 -3.96 9.91
C THR A 116 -0.82 -4.64 9.18
N LEU A 117 -0.53 -5.45 8.16
CA LEU A 117 -1.55 -6.26 7.49
C LEU A 117 -2.14 -7.28 8.48
N GLU A 118 -1.31 -8.00 9.23
CA GLU A 118 -1.76 -8.95 10.26
C GLU A 118 -2.62 -8.24 11.32
N LEU A 119 -2.17 -7.09 11.81
CA LEU A 119 -2.96 -6.28 12.74
C LEU A 119 -4.34 -5.91 12.16
N LEU A 120 -4.41 -5.42 10.93
CA LEU A 120 -5.68 -5.03 10.31
C LEU A 120 -6.63 -6.21 10.10
N VAL A 121 -6.09 -7.39 9.77
CA VAL A 121 -6.88 -8.64 9.70
C VAL A 121 -7.41 -9.03 11.09
N GLU A 122 -6.59 -8.93 12.13
CA GLU A 122 -7.04 -9.17 13.53
C GLU A 122 -8.12 -8.19 13.97
N GLN A 123 -8.03 -6.92 13.54
CA GLN A 123 -9.03 -5.88 13.77
C GLN A 123 -10.28 -6.04 12.89
N LYS A 124 -10.32 -7.06 12.01
CA LYS A 124 -11.43 -7.34 11.09
C LYS A 124 -11.72 -6.18 10.14
N ALA A 125 -10.69 -5.51 9.64
CA ALA A 125 -10.82 -4.52 8.59
C ALA A 125 -11.60 -5.12 7.41
N ALA A 126 -12.58 -4.38 6.89
CA ALA A 126 -13.47 -4.91 5.86
C ALA A 126 -12.74 -5.03 4.51
N ILE A 127 -12.97 -6.17 3.85
CA ILE A 127 -12.53 -6.41 2.48
C ILE A 127 -13.55 -5.72 1.56
N ARG A 128 -13.13 -4.65 0.87
CA ARG A 128 -14.04 -3.77 0.11
C ARG A 128 -13.74 -3.70 -1.37
N SER A 129 -12.83 -4.54 -1.86
CA SER A 129 -12.48 -4.57 -3.28
C SER A 129 -11.98 -5.94 -3.69
N LEU A 130 -12.13 -6.24 -4.98
CA LEU A 130 -11.55 -7.44 -5.59
C LEU A 130 -10.03 -7.48 -5.36
N ALA A 131 -9.36 -6.33 -5.39
CA ALA A 131 -7.92 -6.24 -5.16
C ALA A 131 -7.54 -6.59 -3.72
N ALA A 132 -8.32 -6.15 -2.72
CA ALA A 132 -8.09 -6.51 -1.32
C ALA A 132 -8.29 -8.02 -1.08
N ALA A 133 -9.38 -8.61 -1.58
CA ALA A 133 -9.61 -10.07 -1.51
C ALA A 133 -8.48 -10.84 -2.18
N ALA A 134 -8.05 -10.40 -3.36
CA ALA A 134 -6.95 -11.00 -4.11
C ALA A 134 -5.61 -10.91 -3.36
N GLY A 135 -5.30 -9.75 -2.77
CA GLY A 135 -4.08 -9.50 -2.02
C GLY A 135 -4.01 -10.29 -0.71
N LEU A 136 -5.13 -10.50 -0.04
CA LEU A 136 -5.23 -11.37 1.14
C LEU A 136 -5.19 -12.86 0.76
N GLY A 137 -5.50 -13.21 -0.49
CA GLY A 137 -5.68 -14.59 -0.92
C GLY A 137 -6.96 -15.22 -0.37
N ASP A 138 -7.93 -14.41 0.02
CA ASP A 138 -9.24 -14.84 0.47
C ASP A 138 -10.08 -15.25 -0.74
N LEU A 139 -10.11 -16.55 -1.02
CA LEU A 139 -10.78 -17.08 -2.19
C LEU A 139 -12.31 -17.04 -2.07
N GLU A 140 -12.86 -17.04 -0.87
CA GLU A 140 -14.31 -16.96 -0.65
C GLU A 140 -14.80 -15.55 -0.99
N GLU A 141 -14.16 -14.51 -0.43
CA GLU A 141 -14.46 -13.12 -0.75
C GLU A 141 -14.17 -12.81 -2.24
N LEU A 142 -13.06 -13.34 -2.77
CA LEU A 142 -12.71 -13.18 -4.18
C LEU A 142 -13.78 -13.74 -5.12
N GLU A 143 -14.32 -14.93 -4.83
CA GLU A 143 -15.43 -15.49 -5.60
C GLU A 143 -16.70 -14.64 -5.46
N GLY A 144 -16.99 -14.12 -4.26
CA GLY A 144 -18.12 -13.23 -4.04
C GLY A 144 -18.09 -11.99 -4.95
N PHE A 145 -16.89 -11.42 -5.18
CA PHE A 145 -16.71 -10.31 -6.12
C PHE A 145 -16.75 -10.72 -7.60
N LEU A 146 -16.45 -12.00 -7.92
CA LEU A 146 -16.45 -12.52 -9.28
C LEU A 146 -17.78 -13.16 -9.70
N ASP A 147 -18.67 -13.47 -8.72
CA ASP A 147 -20.00 -14.03 -8.98
C ASP A 147 -20.95 -12.93 -9.49
N GLY A 148 -21.10 -12.89 -10.80
CA GLY A 148 -21.98 -11.95 -11.50
C GLY A 148 -21.45 -11.68 -12.90
N ASP A 149 -22.33 -11.58 -13.89
CA ASP A 149 -21.98 -11.18 -15.25
C ASP A 149 -22.78 -9.90 -15.61
N PRO A 150 -22.12 -8.76 -15.72
CA PRO A 150 -20.71 -8.43 -15.50
C PRO A 150 -20.33 -8.32 -14.02
N ILE A 151 -19.03 -8.40 -13.70
CA ILE A 151 -18.49 -8.22 -12.33
C ILE A 151 -19.33 -7.21 -11.58
N ASP A 152 -19.93 -7.67 -10.45
CA ASP A 152 -20.86 -6.87 -9.68
C ASP A 152 -20.20 -5.54 -9.31
N ASN A 153 -20.96 -4.43 -9.35
CA ASN A 153 -20.46 -3.10 -8.97
C ASN A 153 -19.89 -3.06 -7.53
N ASP A 154 -20.14 -4.10 -6.72
CA ASP A 154 -19.58 -4.26 -5.39
C ASP A 154 -18.08 -4.55 -5.38
N ALA A 155 -17.46 -4.96 -6.51
CA ALA A 155 -16.00 -5.06 -6.64
C ALA A 155 -15.29 -3.71 -6.43
N GLY A 156 -16.05 -2.64 -6.48
CA GLY A 156 -15.61 -1.26 -6.30
C GLY A 156 -14.76 -0.73 -7.47
N PRO A 157 -14.58 0.58 -7.55
CA PRO A 157 -13.66 1.16 -8.51
C PRO A 157 -12.21 0.80 -8.14
N ILE A 158 -11.32 0.84 -9.13
CA ILE A 158 -9.89 0.80 -8.86
C ILE A 158 -9.53 2.00 -7.99
N ARG A 159 -8.99 1.72 -6.80
CA ARG A 159 -8.43 2.71 -5.89
C ARG A 159 -6.92 2.56 -5.84
N SER A 160 -6.23 3.65 -5.51
CA SER A 160 -4.77 3.69 -5.47
C SER A 160 -4.29 4.79 -4.53
N PRO A 161 -3.15 4.62 -3.86
CA PRO A 161 -2.49 5.72 -3.18
C PRO A 161 -1.98 6.79 -4.16
N PHE A 162 -1.99 6.47 -5.46
CA PHE A 162 -1.59 7.35 -6.57
C PHE A 162 -2.79 7.56 -7.51
N PRO A 163 -3.81 8.36 -7.13
CA PRO A 163 -5.06 8.48 -7.88
C PRO A 163 -4.85 8.97 -9.32
N ASP A 164 -3.83 9.81 -9.56
CA ASP A 164 -3.49 10.30 -10.89
C ASP A 164 -3.04 9.18 -11.87
N THR A 165 -2.79 7.97 -11.35
CA THR A 165 -2.45 6.79 -12.17
C THR A 165 -3.68 6.00 -12.62
N VAL A 166 -4.88 6.41 -12.19
CA VAL A 166 -6.15 5.75 -12.52
C VAL A 166 -6.99 6.68 -13.38
N PRO A 167 -7.01 6.51 -14.72
CA PRO A 167 -7.90 7.26 -15.59
C PRO A 167 -9.37 7.00 -15.26
N ASP A 168 -10.20 8.04 -15.28
CA ASP A 168 -11.63 7.95 -14.92
C ASP A 168 -12.37 6.86 -15.71
N GLU A 169 -12.04 6.69 -16.98
CA GLU A 169 -12.65 5.69 -17.88
C GLU A 169 -12.27 4.24 -17.52
N LEU A 170 -11.17 4.04 -16.79
CA LEU A 170 -10.70 2.72 -16.37
C LEU A 170 -11.05 2.39 -14.90
N ALA A 171 -11.39 3.39 -14.10
CA ALA A 171 -11.65 3.20 -12.68
C ALA A 171 -12.76 2.15 -12.41
N ASN A 172 -13.76 2.11 -13.28
CA ASN A 172 -14.89 1.17 -13.18
C ASN A 172 -14.93 0.16 -14.36
N ASP A 173 -13.85 0.05 -15.15
CA ASP A 173 -13.79 -0.95 -16.21
C ASP A 173 -13.55 -2.35 -15.63
N PRO A 174 -14.46 -3.32 -15.86
CA PRO A 174 -14.37 -4.65 -15.26
C PRO A 174 -13.06 -5.37 -15.60
N SER A 175 -12.56 -5.23 -16.82
CA SER A 175 -11.30 -5.88 -17.22
C SER A 175 -10.11 -5.22 -16.56
N ALA A 176 -10.13 -3.89 -16.37
CA ALA A 176 -9.08 -3.18 -15.65
C ALA A 176 -9.08 -3.53 -14.15
N ILE A 177 -10.26 -3.70 -13.54
CA ILE A 177 -10.42 -4.13 -12.13
C ILE A 177 -9.81 -5.52 -11.94
N VAL A 178 -10.11 -6.47 -12.84
CA VAL A 178 -9.54 -7.83 -12.77
C VAL A 178 -8.01 -7.82 -12.94
N ASP A 179 -7.50 -7.04 -13.91
CA ASP A 179 -6.06 -6.90 -14.11
C ASP A 179 -5.36 -6.26 -12.89
N HIS A 180 -5.99 -5.25 -12.30
CA HIS A 180 -5.49 -4.59 -11.09
C HIS A 180 -5.43 -5.58 -9.91
N ALA A 181 -6.50 -6.33 -9.67
CA ALA A 181 -6.55 -7.37 -8.65
C ALA A 181 -5.52 -8.49 -8.89
N PHE A 182 -5.30 -8.86 -10.17
CA PHE A 182 -4.28 -9.84 -10.55
C PHE A 182 -2.86 -9.40 -10.15
N VAL A 183 -2.51 -8.14 -10.42
CA VAL A 183 -1.22 -7.59 -9.98
C VAL A 183 -1.14 -7.54 -8.46
N MET A 184 -2.23 -7.18 -7.76
CA MET A 184 -2.26 -7.19 -6.29
C MET A 184 -2.04 -8.60 -5.72
N ALA A 185 -2.72 -9.63 -6.25
CA ALA A 185 -2.49 -11.01 -5.84
C ALA A 185 -1.02 -11.44 -6.01
N VAL A 186 -0.40 -11.08 -7.13
CA VAL A 186 1.02 -11.39 -7.40
C VAL A 186 1.93 -10.59 -6.46
N ASN A 187 1.67 -9.30 -6.26
CA ASN A 187 2.42 -8.44 -5.35
C ASN A 187 2.42 -8.95 -3.90
N SER A 188 1.29 -9.53 -3.47
CA SER A 188 1.11 -10.10 -2.13
C SER A 188 1.49 -11.59 -2.05
N GLY A 189 1.99 -12.21 -3.12
CA GLY A 189 2.43 -13.61 -3.10
C GLY A 189 1.31 -14.65 -3.22
N GLN A 190 0.09 -14.27 -3.53
CA GLN A 190 -1.12 -15.10 -3.49
C GLN A 190 -1.34 -15.88 -4.80
N LEU A 191 -0.59 -16.96 -4.99
CA LEU A 191 -0.62 -17.76 -6.22
C LEU A 191 -2.03 -18.32 -6.55
N ALA A 192 -2.79 -18.75 -5.54
CA ALA A 192 -4.13 -19.31 -5.76
C ALA A 192 -5.10 -18.23 -6.30
N ALA A 193 -5.10 -17.04 -5.70
CA ALA A 193 -5.88 -15.90 -6.15
C ALA A 193 -5.45 -15.43 -7.55
N ALA A 194 -4.13 -15.35 -7.80
CA ALA A 194 -3.62 -15.01 -9.13
C ALA A 194 -4.08 -16.00 -10.20
N LYS A 195 -4.03 -17.32 -9.94
CA LYS A 195 -4.54 -18.35 -10.86
C LYS A 195 -6.04 -18.19 -11.11
N ARG A 196 -6.82 -17.92 -10.07
CA ARG A 196 -8.26 -17.73 -10.21
C ARG A 196 -8.60 -16.50 -11.04
N LEU A 197 -7.90 -15.39 -10.83
CA LEU A 197 -8.06 -14.15 -11.62
C LEU A 197 -7.63 -14.35 -13.08
N HIS A 198 -6.57 -15.13 -13.32
CA HIS A 198 -6.19 -15.49 -14.69
C HIS A 198 -7.31 -16.25 -15.41
N VAL A 199 -7.97 -17.21 -14.72
CA VAL A 199 -9.15 -17.92 -15.25
C VAL A 199 -10.32 -16.95 -15.48
N ALA A 200 -10.48 -15.92 -14.65
CA ALA A 200 -11.47 -14.86 -14.81
C ALA A 200 -11.16 -13.86 -15.95
N GLY A 201 -10.03 -14.03 -16.64
CA GLY A 201 -9.66 -13.22 -17.82
C GLY A 201 -8.61 -12.15 -17.58
N ALA A 202 -7.91 -12.17 -16.44
CA ALA A 202 -6.78 -11.27 -16.22
C ALA A 202 -5.72 -11.41 -17.30
N ARG A 203 -5.27 -10.28 -17.84
CA ARG A 203 -4.30 -10.19 -18.93
C ARG A 203 -2.88 -10.17 -18.36
N VAL A 204 -2.13 -11.25 -18.57
CA VAL A 204 -0.81 -11.50 -17.98
C VAL A 204 0.20 -10.37 -18.26
N ASN A 205 0.17 -9.82 -19.46
CA ASN A 205 1.11 -8.81 -19.94
C ASN A 205 0.57 -7.37 -19.87
N ASN A 206 -0.61 -7.19 -19.25
CA ASN A 206 -1.16 -5.84 -19.08
C ASN A 206 -0.43 -5.07 -17.96
N ARG A 207 -0.44 -3.76 -18.11
CA ARG A 207 0.02 -2.79 -17.10
C ARG A 207 -1.21 -2.05 -16.59
N PRO A 208 -1.90 -2.60 -15.57
CA PRO A 208 -3.15 -2.00 -15.10
C PRO A 208 -2.90 -0.66 -14.42
N PRO A 209 -3.90 0.24 -14.42
CA PRO A 209 -3.83 1.49 -13.67
C PRO A 209 -3.75 1.24 -12.16
N GLY A 210 -3.38 2.27 -11.41
CA GLY A 210 -3.32 2.23 -9.95
C GLY A 210 -1.96 1.85 -9.35
N TYR A 211 -1.00 1.46 -10.18
CA TYR A 211 0.37 1.18 -9.73
C TYR A 211 1.32 2.27 -10.23
N HIS A 212 2.03 2.94 -9.29
CA HIS A 212 2.94 4.05 -9.63
C HIS A 212 4.11 3.61 -10.55
N TRP A 213 4.50 2.33 -10.48
CA TRP A 213 5.55 1.80 -11.37
C TRP A 213 5.04 1.49 -12.78
N ASN A 214 3.73 1.43 -13.02
CA ASN A 214 3.13 1.13 -14.31
C ASN A 214 3.81 -0.07 -15.02
N GLY A 215 3.86 -1.20 -14.31
CA GLY A 215 4.47 -2.46 -14.77
C GLY A 215 3.47 -3.61 -14.80
N THR A 216 3.92 -4.79 -15.23
CA THR A 216 3.13 -6.02 -15.28
C THR A 216 3.19 -6.78 -13.95
N ALA A 217 2.37 -7.84 -13.82
CA ALA A 217 2.46 -8.78 -12.71
C ALA A 217 3.86 -9.40 -12.56
N LEU A 218 4.57 -9.63 -13.69
CA LEU A 218 5.94 -10.17 -13.64
C LEU A 218 6.92 -9.21 -12.96
N HIS A 219 6.78 -7.89 -13.14
CA HIS A 219 7.57 -6.91 -12.41
C HIS A 219 7.31 -7.00 -10.89
N ALA A 220 6.05 -7.12 -10.47
CA ALA A 220 5.69 -7.29 -9.07
C ALA A 220 6.30 -8.57 -8.47
N ALA A 221 6.22 -9.70 -9.18
CA ALA A 221 6.83 -10.97 -8.75
C ALA A 221 8.35 -10.86 -8.62
N CYS A 222 9.02 -10.17 -9.54
CA CYS A 222 10.46 -9.91 -9.50
C CYS A 222 10.84 -8.97 -8.36
N TRP A 223 10.05 -7.93 -8.10
CA TRP A 223 10.24 -7.05 -6.95
C TRP A 223 10.25 -7.82 -5.63
N ARG A 224 9.30 -8.76 -5.49
CA ARG A 224 9.15 -9.55 -4.25
C ARG A 224 10.06 -10.77 -4.16
N GLY A 225 10.87 -11.06 -5.18
CA GLY A 225 11.74 -12.23 -5.18
C GLY A 225 10.98 -13.56 -5.23
N ASN A 226 9.72 -13.57 -5.69
CA ASN A 226 8.87 -14.75 -5.63
C ASN A 226 9.09 -15.67 -6.84
N SER A 227 10.04 -16.59 -6.72
CA SER A 227 10.40 -17.53 -7.78
C SER A 227 9.25 -18.43 -8.24
N THR A 228 8.34 -18.79 -7.34
CA THR A 228 7.15 -19.60 -7.66
C THR A 228 6.20 -18.83 -8.57
N LEU A 229 5.91 -17.56 -8.26
CA LEU A 229 5.08 -16.70 -9.09
C LEU A 229 5.77 -16.36 -10.41
N VAL A 230 7.07 -16.06 -10.41
CA VAL A 230 7.84 -15.83 -11.64
C VAL A 230 7.72 -17.04 -12.56
N SER A 231 8.04 -18.24 -12.07
CA SER A 231 7.96 -19.48 -12.85
C SER A 231 6.56 -19.74 -13.41
N TRP A 232 5.53 -19.52 -12.59
CA TRP A 232 4.15 -19.69 -13.03
C TRP A 232 3.77 -18.65 -14.09
N LEU A 233 4.07 -17.36 -13.89
CA LEU A 233 3.79 -16.29 -14.85
C LEU A 233 4.47 -16.58 -16.20
N MET A 234 5.73 -16.97 -16.19
CA MET A 234 6.45 -17.38 -17.41
C MET A 234 5.75 -18.56 -18.11
N SER A 235 5.29 -19.56 -17.34
CA SER A 235 4.60 -20.73 -17.91
C SER A 235 3.26 -20.42 -18.58
N ILE A 236 2.63 -19.27 -18.24
CA ILE A 236 1.36 -18.80 -18.84
C ILE A 236 1.57 -17.66 -19.86
N GLY A 237 2.81 -17.40 -20.27
CA GLY A 237 3.15 -16.48 -21.36
C GLY A 237 3.43 -15.03 -20.91
N ALA A 238 3.93 -14.83 -19.70
CA ALA A 238 4.45 -13.52 -19.31
C ALA A 238 5.66 -13.16 -20.19
N ASP A 239 5.67 -11.92 -20.70
CA ASP A 239 6.76 -11.39 -21.51
C ASP A 239 7.76 -10.64 -20.61
N PRO A 240 8.96 -11.20 -20.36
CA PRO A 240 9.96 -10.58 -19.51
C PRO A 240 10.60 -9.31 -20.09
N THR A 241 10.36 -9.01 -21.37
CA THR A 241 10.96 -7.86 -22.06
C THR A 241 10.13 -6.58 -21.98
N ILE A 242 8.88 -6.66 -21.48
CA ILE A 242 8.03 -5.49 -21.27
C ILE A 242 8.72 -4.57 -20.26
N ARG A 243 8.72 -3.27 -20.58
CA ARG A 243 9.31 -2.25 -19.72
C ARG A 243 8.25 -1.52 -18.91
N ASP A 244 8.55 -1.26 -17.63
CA ASP A 244 7.70 -0.45 -16.77
C ASP A 244 7.68 1.03 -17.16
N GLY A 245 6.73 1.77 -16.61
CA GLY A 245 6.58 3.21 -16.91
C GLY A 245 7.39 4.14 -15.99
N LEU A 246 7.98 3.63 -14.91
CA LEU A 246 8.71 4.43 -13.93
C LEU A 246 10.22 4.52 -14.26
N ALA A 247 10.86 3.36 -14.38
CA ALA A 247 12.31 3.25 -14.55
C ALA A 247 12.71 2.83 -15.98
N ASN A 248 11.72 2.54 -16.85
CA ASN A 248 11.93 1.94 -18.16
C ASN A 248 12.79 0.66 -18.08
N ALA A 249 12.58 -0.11 -17.00
CA ALA A 249 13.26 -1.37 -16.74
C ALA A 249 12.34 -2.56 -17.09
N ASP A 250 12.91 -3.66 -17.49
CA ASP A 250 12.24 -4.94 -17.70
C ASP A 250 12.26 -5.80 -16.41
N ALA A 251 11.67 -7.00 -16.48
CA ALA A 251 11.59 -7.90 -15.33
C ALA A 251 12.98 -8.25 -14.76
N ALA A 252 13.98 -8.44 -15.62
CA ALA A 252 15.37 -8.70 -15.20
C ALA A 252 15.99 -7.51 -14.47
N GLY A 253 15.72 -6.29 -14.96
CA GLY A 253 16.14 -5.05 -14.30
C GLY A 253 15.54 -4.92 -12.90
N TRP A 254 14.27 -5.26 -12.74
CA TRP A 254 13.59 -5.25 -11.43
C TRP A 254 14.17 -6.30 -10.48
N ALA A 255 14.36 -7.54 -10.93
CA ALA A 255 14.98 -8.59 -10.12
C ALA A 255 16.36 -8.17 -9.61
N ASN A 256 17.21 -7.64 -10.48
CA ASN A 256 18.56 -7.19 -10.11
C ASN A 256 18.53 -5.99 -9.15
N HIS A 257 17.66 -4.98 -9.41
CA HIS A 257 17.58 -3.78 -8.58
C HIS A 257 17.14 -4.12 -7.15
N HIS A 258 16.23 -5.07 -6.99
CA HIS A 258 15.70 -5.48 -5.69
C HIS A 258 16.46 -6.62 -5.03
N GLY A 259 17.60 -7.04 -5.59
CA GLY A 259 18.51 -7.99 -4.95
C GLY A 259 18.10 -9.46 -5.14
N HIS A 260 17.40 -9.78 -6.22
CA HIS A 260 16.92 -11.13 -6.57
C HIS A 260 17.57 -11.69 -7.85
N PRO A 261 18.93 -11.72 -7.96
CA PRO A 261 19.59 -12.22 -9.16
C PRO A 261 19.34 -13.73 -9.42
N GLU A 262 18.90 -14.46 -8.40
CA GLU A 262 18.52 -15.88 -8.51
C GLU A 262 17.31 -16.12 -9.43
N LEU A 263 16.52 -15.06 -9.74
CA LEU A 263 15.39 -15.14 -10.65
C LEU A 263 15.80 -15.12 -12.14
N MET A 264 17.04 -14.69 -12.46
CA MET A 264 17.48 -14.53 -13.85
C MET A 264 17.29 -15.79 -14.71
N PRO A 265 17.65 -17.02 -14.25
CA PRO A 265 17.44 -18.22 -15.06
C PRO A 265 15.97 -18.53 -15.36
N LEU A 266 15.03 -18.01 -14.57
CA LEU A 266 13.58 -18.19 -14.79
C LEU A 266 13.04 -17.23 -15.85
N LEU A 267 13.70 -16.10 -16.09
CA LEU A 267 13.30 -15.05 -17.03
C LEU A 267 13.88 -15.27 -18.44
N GLU A 268 14.86 -16.18 -18.60
CA GLU A 268 15.53 -16.49 -19.87
C GLU A 268 14.88 -17.65 -20.64
N ASN A 269 13.86 -18.31 -20.07
CA ASN A 269 13.15 -19.45 -20.67
C ASN A 269 11.82 -18.93 -21.29
#